data_1f7f6a34bd3059e1ba9434698f25ec3e
#
_entry.id   1f7f6a34bd3059e1ba9434698f25ec3e
#
_cell.length_a   1.000
_cell.length_b   1.000
_cell.length_c   1.000
_cell.angle_alpha   90.00
_cell.angle_beta   90.00
_cell.angle_gamma   90.00
#
_symmetry.space_group_name_H-M   'P 1'
#
loop_
_entity.id
_entity.type
_entity.pdbx_description
1 polymer ?
#
loop_
_entity_poly.entity_id
_entity_poly.type
_entity_poly.pdbx_seq_one_letter_code
_entity_poly.pdbx_strand_id
1 'polypeptide(L)'
;TDVPSPVVDTAVIDPLRLWQHLETRTLSDAVERFYGTKPENAHRADVDVDSTARAFVGQLRTNKLPLSIQDLHNITQPRGWLDPEGKIIWRGGAARLNFGKYNGRTLQEIKNQDSGYFKFILKKDFSAEVKAIITAAVEDVYPAAPSHVDNE
;
A
#
# COMPACT_ATOMS: atom_id res chain seq x y z
N THR A 1 -30.99 8.40 8.94
CA THR A 1 -30.06 9.26 8.18
C THR A 1 -28.89 8.40 7.77
N ASP A 2 -28.99 7.84 6.57
CA ASP A 2 -27.87 7.13 5.93
C ASP A 2 -26.77 8.15 5.64
N VAL A 3 -25.66 8.04 6.36
CA VAL A 3 -24.42 8.70 6.00
C VAL A 3 -23.80 7.82 4.91
N PRO A 4 -23.66 8.29 3.67
CA PRO A 4 -23.03 7.49 2.63
C PRO A 4 -21.59 7.20 3.05
N SER A 5 -21.22 5.93 3.02
CA SER A 5 -19.84 5.50 3.24
C SER A 5 -18.97 6.08 2.11
N PRO A 6 -17.97 6.92 2.39
CA PRO A 6 -17.20 7.62 1.36
C PRO A 6 -16.04 6.79 0.81
N VAL A 7 -16.17 5.47 0.71
CA VAL A 7 -15.03 4.62 0.36
C VAL A 7 -15.28 3.89 -0.96
N VAL A 8 -15.15 4.64 -2.05
CA VAL A 8 -14.79 4.07 -3.35
C VAL A 8 -13.68 4.96 -3.91
N ASP A 9 -12.51 4.42 -4.18
CA ASP A 9 -11.29 5.11 -4.65
C ASP A 9 -10.59 6.06 -3.66
N THR A 10 -10.54 5.73 -2.38
CA THR A 10 -9.81 6.55 -1.42
C THR A 10 -8.40 6.01 -1.23
N ALA A 11 -7.39 6.84 -1.51
CA ALA A 11 -6.01 6.56 -1.16
C ALA A 11 -5.91 6.41 0.37
N VAL A 12 -5.43 5.25 0.82
CA VAL A 12 -5.23 4.99 2.25
C VAL A 12 -3.80 5.34 2.61
N ILE A 13 -3.63 6.27 3.54
CA ILE A 13 -2.33 6.64 4.10
C ILE A 13 -2.19 5.94 5.45
N ASP A 14 -1.13 5.16 5.61
CA ASP A 14 -0.75 4.57 6.88
C ASP A 14 0.33 5.44 7.57
N PRO A 15 -0.02 6.20 8.62
CA PRO A 15 0.91 7.09 9.30
C PRO A 15 2.07 6.36 9.98
N LEU A 16 1.87 5.11 10.42
CA LEU A 16 2.94 4.31 11.01
C LEU A 16 3.96 3.89 9.95
N ARG A 17 3.53 3.51 8.76
CA ARG A 17 4.42 3.21 7.63
C ARG A 17 5.17 4.45 7.16
N LEU A 18 4.50 5.61 7.14
CA LEU A 18 5.15 6.88 6.85
C LEU A 18 6.24 7.19 7.88
N TRP A 19 5.97 6.95 9.16
CA TRP A 19 6.94 7.08 10.23
C TRP A 19 8.12 6.11 10.07
N GLN A 20 7.85 4.83 9.80
CA GLN A 20 8.88 3.80 9.60
C GLN A 20 9.72 4.03 8.34
N HIS A 21 9.19 4.73 7.34
CA HIS A 21 9.97 5.15 6.18
C HIS A 21 11.02 6.20 6.55
N LEU A 22 10.72 7.06 7.51
CA LEU A 22 11.60 8.14 7.97
C LEU A 22 12.47 7.74 9.15
N GLU A 23 11.94 6.91 10.04
CA GLU A 23 12.54 6.52 11.31
C GLU A 23 12.17 5.07 11.66
N THR A 24 13.10 4.33 12.25
CA THR A 24 12.89 2.94 12.68
C THR A 24 12.42 2.85 14.14
N ARG A 25 11.42 3.64 14.55
CA ARG A 25 10.95 3.74 15.94
C ARG A 25 9.48 3.36 16.08
N THR A 26 9.02 3.21 17.32
CA THR A 26 7.63 2.91 17.64
C THR A 26 6.73 4.13 17.49
N LEU A 27 5.40 3.91 17.50
CA LEU A 27 4.41 5.00 17.48
C LEU A 27 4.58 5.91 18.71
N SER A 28 4.88 5.34 19.89
CA SER A 28 5.13 6.11 21.11
C SER A 28 6.36 7.03 20.98
N ASP A 29 7.42 6.54 20.34
CA ASP A 29 8.60 7.37 20.07
C ASP A 29 8.29 8.49 19.08
N ALA A 30 7.41 8.23 18.11
CA ALA A 30 6.96 9.25 17.17
C ALA A 30 6.21 10.38 17.87
N VAL A 31 5.27 10.05 18.78
CA VAL A 31 4.54 11.04 19.57
C VAL A 31 5.50 11.83 20.46
N GLU A 32 6.40 11.16 21.17
CA GLU A 32 7.41 11.82 22.01
C GLU A 32 8.26 12.81 21.21
N ARG A 33 8.72 12.42 20.02
CA ARG A 33 9.52 13.30 19.15
C ARG A 33 8.80 14.59 18.75
N PHE A 34 7.51 14.51 18.45
CA PHE A 34 6.75 15.65 17.92
C PHE A 34 6.08 16.49 19.02
N TYR A 35 5.80 15.91 20.18
CA TYR A 35 5.05 16.55 21.26
C TYR A 35 5.79 16.56 22.61
N GLY A 36 6.97 15.97 22.70
CA GLY A 36 7.83 15.98 23.89
C GLY A 36 7.40 15.06 25.03
N THR A 37 6.31 14.30 24.86
CA THR A 37 5.78 13.38 25.89
C THR A 37 5.32 12.08 25.25
N LYS A 38 5.56 10.95 25.93
CA LYS A 38 4.99 9.66 25.53
C LYS A 38 3.50 9.59 25.88
N PRO A 39 2.70 8.88 25.05
CA PRO A 39 1.31 8.65 25.38
C PRO A 39 1.21 7.76 26.64
N GLU A 40 0.39 8.17 27.61
CA GLU A 40 0.04 7.32 28.74
C GLU A 40 -0.95 6.24 28.28
N ASN A 41 -0.83 5.03 28.83
CA ASN A 41 -1.68 3.89 28.48
C ASN A 41 -1.65 3.51 26.97
N ALA A 42 -0.48 3.53 26.34
CA ALA A 42 -0.28 2.95 25.03
C ALA A 42 -0.87 1.52 24.96
N HIS A 43 -1.34 1.11 23.79
CA HIS A 43 -2.08 -0.14 23.52
C HIS A 43 -3.57 -0.13 23.93
N ARG A 44 -4.12 1.01 24.26
CA ARG A 44 -5.57 1.20 24.25
C ARG A 44 -5.99 1.79 22.91
N ALA A 45 -7.06 1.29 22.33
CA ALA A 45 -7.49 1.66 20.98
C ALA A 45 -7.74 3.19 20.82
N ASP A 46 -8.33 3.83 21.81
CA ASP A 46 -8.59 5.27 21.82
C ASP A 46 -7.29 6.10 21.88
N VAL A 47 -6.31 5.65 22.69
CA VAL A 47 -5.00 6.29 22.82
C VAL A 47 -4.16 6.07 21.56
N ASP A 48 -4.23 4.90 20.95
CA ASP A 48 -3.49 4.58 19.73
C ASP A 48 -4.04 5.37 18.52
N VAL A 49 -5.34 5.60 18.44
CA VAL A 49 -5.95 6.46 17.41
C VAL A 49 -5.49 7.92 17.57
N ASP A 50 -5.54 8.48 18.77
CA ASP A 50 -5.06 9.85 19.03
C ASP A 50 -3.54 9.97 18.75
N SER A 51 -2.77 8.99 19.19
CA SER A 51 -1.32 8.92 18.96
C SER A 51 -0.98 8.87 17.47
N THR A 52 -1.74 8.10 16.70
CA THR A 52 -1.57 7.99 15.25
C THR A 52 -1.85 9.32 14.56
N ALA A 53 -2.95 9.99 14.93
CA ALA A 53 -3.30 11.30 14.38
C ALA A 53 -2.24 12.36 14.72
N ARG A 54 -1.75 12.39 15.96
CA ARG A 54 -0.68 13.30 16.40
C ARG A 54 0.61 13.04 15.66
N ALA A 55 1.05 11.79 15.56
CA ALA A 55 2.25 11.42 14.83
C ALA A 55 2.17 11.87 13.37
N PHE A 56 1.05 11.66 12.70
CA PHE A 56 0.83 12.10 11.32
C PHE A 56 0.90 13.61 11.17
N VAL A 57 0.18 14.37 12.00
CA VAL A 57 0.22 15.84 11.99
C VAL A 57 1.64 16.35 12.29
N GLY A 58 2.34 15.72 13.24
CA GLY A 58 3.73 16.05 13.56
C GLY A 58 4.66 15.82 12.37
N GLN A 59 4.51 14.72 11.66
CA GLN A 59 5.28 14.39 10.45
C GLN A 59 5.06 15.44 9.35
N LEU A 60 3.80 15.79 9.07
CA LEU A 60 3.47 16.79 8.05
C LEU A 60 4.05 18.17 8.37
N ARG A 61 4.11 18.55 9.66
CA ARG A 61 4.65 19.85 10.09
C ARG A 61 6.18 19.91 10.09
N THR A 62 6.84 18.81 10.42
CA THR A 62 8.27 18.77 10.70
C THR A 62 9.10 18.28 9.52
N ASN A 63 8.57 17.35 8.76
CA ASN A 63 9.27 16.74 7.63
C ASN A 63 8.83 17.41 6.32
N LYS A 64 9.77 17.52 5.38
CA LYS A 64 9.48 18.00 4.02
C LYS A 64 8.78 16.90 3.20
N LEU A 65 7.61 16.46 3.67
CA LEU A 65 6.80 15.47 2.98
C LEU A 65 5.95 16.15 1.89
N PRO A 66 5.66 15.45 0.80
CA PRO A 66 4.69 15.94 -0.17
C PRO A 66 3.32 16.06 0.50
N LEU A 67 2.57 17.11 0.16
CA LEU A 67 1.22 17.33 0.70
C LEU A 67 0.13 16.67 -0.15
N SER A 68 0.50 16.08 -1.28
CA SER A 68 -0.42 15.29 -2.10
C SER A 68 -0.76 13.98 -1.39
N ILE A 69 -2.05 13.68 -1.26
CA ILE A 69 -2.52 12.41 -0.70
C ILE A 69 -1.98 11.23 -1.49
N GLN A 70 -1.90 11.36 -2.82
CA GLN A 70 -1.38 10.30 -3.68
C GLN A 70 0.09 10.01 -3.44
N ASP A 71 0.92 11.04 -3.25
CA ASP A 71 2.34 10.86 -2.97
C ASP A 71 2.58 10.26 -1.58
N LEU A 72 1.81 10.70 -0.58
CA LEU A 72 1.84 10.11 0.77
C LEU A 72 1.39 8.64 0.74
N HIS A 73 0.34 8.33 -0.01
CA HIS A 73 -0.10 6.95 -0.22
C HIS A 73 1.01 6.10 -0.84
N ASN A 74 1.65 6.57 -1.90
CA ASN A 74 2.74 5.85 -2.58
C ASN A 74 3.93 5.59 -1.65
N ILE A 75 4.32 6.56 -0.81
CA ILE A 75 5.41 6.41 0.17
C ILE A 75 5.08 5.36 1.23
N THR A 76 3.81 5.23 1.62
CA THR A 76 3.37 4.31 2.67
C THR A 76 3.06 2.90 2.18
N GLN A 77 2.99 2.68 0.86
CA GLN A 77 2.79 1.33 0.31
C GLN A 77 3.97 0.41 0.65
N PRO A 78 3.73 -0.87 0.94
CA PRO A 78 4.80 -1.85 1.01
C PRO A 78 5.61 -1.86 -0.29
N ARG A 79 6.95 -1.96 -0.15
CA ARG A 79 7.83 -2.01 -1.31
C ARG A 79 7.41 -3.11 -2.28
N GLY A 80 7.28 -2.73 -3.53
CA GLY A 80 6.94 -3.66 -4.61
C GLY A 80 5.46 -3.99 -4.75
N TRP A 81 4.56 -3.51 -3.91
CA TRP A 81 3.13 -3.71 -4.15
C TRP A 81 2.66 -2.88 -5.34
N LEU A 82 1.93 -3.51 -6.25
CA LEU A 82 1.36 -2.89 -7.44
C LEU A 82 -0.14 -2.60 -7.29
N ASP A 83 -0.76 -3.11 -6.22
CA ASP A 83 -2.14 -2.89 -5.85
C ASP A 83 -2.28 -2.77 -4.32
N PRO A 84 -3.37 -2.15 -3.80
CA PRO A 84 -3.54 -1.90 -2.36
C PRO A 84 -3.61 -3.15 -1.49
N GLU A 85 -3.95 -4.30 -2.07
CA GLU A 85 -4.07 -5.58 -1.37
C GLU A 85 -2.78 -6.42 -1.41
N GLY A 86 -1.76 -5.98 -2.19
CA GLY A 86 -0.55 -6.73 -2.40
C GLY A 86 -0.75 -8.07 -3.12
N LYS A 87 -1.77 -8.17 -3.95
CA LYS A 87 -2.06 -9.36 -4.77
C LYS A 87 -1.13 -9.48 -5.95
N ILE A 88 -0.67 -8.34 -6.46
CA ILE A 88 0.32 -8.26 -7.53
C ILE A 88 1.50 -7.45 -7.00
N ILE A 89 2.69 -8.02 -7.10
CA ILE A 89 3.91 -7.42 -6.58
C ILE A 89 4.97 -7.30 -7.66
N TRP A 90 5.79 -6.26 -7.58
CA TRP A 90 7.01 -6.13 -8.36
C TRP A 90 8.16 -6.80 -7.62
N ARG A 91 8.77 -7.80 -8.22
CA ARG A 91 9.91 -8.50 -7.64
C ARG A 91 10.77 -9.12 -8.73
N GLY A 92 12.09 -8.96 -8.63
CA GLY A 92 13.03 -9.52 -9.60
C GLY A 92 12.77 -9.03 -11.03
N GLY A 93 12.53 -7.71 -11.18
CA GLY A 93 12.35 -7.08 -12.50
C GLY A 93 11.01 -7.33 -13.19
N ALA A 94 10.01 -7.92 -12.51
CA ALA A 94 8.73 -8.25 -13.13
C ALA A 94 7.55 -8.21 -12.16
N ALA A 95 6.36 -7.95 -12.70
CA ALA A 95 5.10 -8.08 -11.97
C ALA A 95 4.76 -9.56 -11.77
N ARG A 96 4.54 -9.95 -10.51
CA ARG A 96 4.26 -11.31 -10.09
C ARG A 96 2.95 -11.40 -9.30
N LEU A 97 2.29 -12.52 -9.44
CA LEU A 97 1.14 -12.84 -8.61
C LEU A 97 1.61 -13.22 -7.19
N ASN A 98 0.95 -12.68 -6.17
CA ASN A 98 1.29 -12.93 -4.76
C ASN A 98 0.20 -13.72 -4.03
N PHE A 99 -0.54 -14.56 -4.74
CA PHE A 99 -1.55 -15.44 -4.16
C PHE A 99 -1.86 -16.65 -5.05
N GLY A 100 -2.57 -17.61 -4.49
CA GLY A 100 -3.18 -18.72 -5.19
C GLY A 100 -2.21 -19.69 -5.86
N LYS A 101 -2.70 -20.40 -6.87
CA LYS A 101 -1.99 -21.47 -7.60
C LYS A 101 -0.67 -21.00 -8.22
N TYR A 102 -0.62 -19.77 -8.68
CA TYR A 102 0.53 -19.20 -9.38
C TYR A 102 1.30 -18.17 -8.54
N ASN A 103 1.26 -18.29 -7.22
CA ASN A 103 2.03 -17.41 -6.33
C ASN A 103 3.52 -17.40 -6.72
N GLY A 104 4.09 -16.21 -6.87
CA GLY A 104 5.49 -15.99 -7.24
C GLY A 104 5.78 -16.04 -8.74
N ARG A 105 4.85 -16.49 -9.59
CA ARG A 105 5.00 -16.48 -11.05
C ARG A 105 4.76 -15.09 -11.62
N THR A 106 5.47 -14.74 -12.69
CA THR A 106 5.23 -13.51 -13.43
C THR A 106 3.89 -13.56 -14.15
N LEU A 107 3.26 -12.40 -14.35
CA LEU A 107 2.03 -12.34 -15.13
C LEU A 107 2.23 -12.86 -16.56
N GLN A 108 3.39 -12.63 -17.15
CA GLN A 108 3.71 -13.12 -18.47
C GLN A 108 3.81 -14.65 -18.54
N GLU A 109 4.47 -15.28 -17.54
CA GLU A 109 4.52 -16.74 -17.42
C GLU A 109 3.12 -17.35 -17.29
N ILE A 110 2.26 -16.75 -16.44
CA ILE A 110 0.90 -17.20 -16.23
C ILE A 110 0.09 -17.09 -17.53
N LYS A 111 0.19 -15.98 -18.25
CA LYS A 111 -0.49 -15.80 -19.53
C LYS A 111 -0.11 -16.89 -20.52
N ASN A 112 1.17 -17.18 -20.65
CA ASN A 112 1.69 -18.16 -21.59
C ASN A 112 1.29 -19.60 -21.21
N GLN A 113 1.23 -19.89 -19.91
CA GLN A 113 0.95 -21.24 -19.40
C GLN A 113 -0.55 -21.53 -19.24
N ASP A 114 -1.30 -20.55 -18.72
CA ASP A 114 -2.73 -20.72 -18.37
C ASP A 114 -3.44 -19.35 -18.44
N SER A 115 -3.71 -18.87 -19.64
CA SER A 115 -4.43 -17.61 -19.86
C SER A 115 -5.86 -17.63 -19.27
N GLY A 116 -6.42 -18.82 -19.06
CA GLY A 116 -7.74 -19.01 -18.43
C GLY A 116 -7.77 -18.57 -16.97
N TYR A 117 -6.61 -18.58 -16.29
CA TYR A 117 -6.51 -18.11 -14.91
C TYR A 117 -6.77 -16.61 -14.76
N PHE A 118 -6.42 -15.82 -15.74
CA PHE A 118 -6.76 -14.37 -15.75
C PHE A 118 -8.27 -14.16 -15.80
N LYS A 119 -8.99 -14.95 -16.63
CA LYS A 119 -10.45 -14.90 -16.67
C LYS A 119 -11.07 -15.29 -15.32
N PHE A 120 -10.46 -16.24 -14.61
CA PHE A 120 -10.88 -16.62 -13.27
C PHE A 120 -10.69 -15.45 -12.28
N ILE A 121 -9.54 -14.75 -12.29
CA ILE A 121 -9.30 -13.59 -11.43
C ILE A 121 -10.31 -12.47 -11.70
N LEU A 122 -10.56 -12.15 -12.97
CA LEU A 122 -11.49 -11.09 -13.35
C LEU A 122 -12.94 -11.34 -12.91
N LYS A 123 -13.33 -12.60 -12.72
CA LYS A 123 -14.66 -12.99 -12.22
C LYS A 123 -14.77 -13.00 -10.70
N LYS A 124 -13.66 -12.92 -9.98
CA LYS A 124 -13.63 -12.92 -8.51
C LYS A 124 -13.73 -11.50 -7.95
N ASP A 125 -13.99 -11.42 -6.67
CA ASP A 125 -14.07 -10.16 -5.93
C ASP A 125 -12.67 -9.68 -5.52
N PHE A 126 -11.97 -9.09 -6.49
CA PHE A 126 -10.71 -8.39 -6.32
C PHE A 126 -10.90 -6.90 -6.57
N SER A 127 -9.98 -6.08 -6.05
CA SER A 127 -10.01 -4.64 -6.24
C SER A 127 -10.00 -4.23 -7.72
N ALA A 128 -10.42 -3.00 -7.99
CA ALA A 128 -10.43 -2.45 -9.35
C ALA A 128 -9.02 -2.39 -9.95
N GLU A 129 -8.01 -2.11 -9.11
CA GLU A 129 -6.61 -2.04 -9.48
C GLU A 129 -6.07 -3.41 -9.91
N VAL A 130 -6.34 -4.46 -9.13
CA VAL A 130 -5.98 -5.84 -9.52
C VAL A 130 -6.60 -6.20 -10.86
N LYS A 131 -7.89 -5.93 -11.02
CA LYS A 131 -8.60 -6.20 -12.27
C LYS A 131 -8.04 -5.40 -13.46
N ALA A 132 -7.69 -4.13 -13.25
CA ALA A 132 -7.08 -3.29 -14.29
C ALA A 132 -5.73 -3.86 -14.74
N ILE A 133 -4.86 -4.25 -13.81
CA ILE A 133 -3.55 -4.85 -14.12
C ILE A 133 -3.73 -6.18 -14.88
N ILE A 134 -4.64 -7.04 -14.44
CA ILE A 134 -4.89 -8.33 -15.11
C ILE A 134 -5.50 -8.12 -16.49
N THR A 135 -6.41 -7.15 -16.67
CA THR A 135 -6.98 -6.82 -17.98
C THR A 135 -5.88 -6.35 -18.95
N ALA A 136 -5.00 -5.46 -18.50
CA ALA A 136 -3.86 -5.01 -19.30
C ALA A 136 -2.92 -6.19 -19.66
N ALA A 137 -2.68 -7.11 -18.73
CA ALA A 137 -1.85 -8.28 -18.96
C ALA A 137 -2.46 -9.27 -19.98
N VAL A 138 -3.79 -9.30 -20.12
CA VAL A 138 -4.45 -10.05 -21.21
C VAL A 138 -4.04 -9.51 -22.58
N GLU A 139 -3.80 -8.21 -22.69
CA GLU A 139 -3.36 -7.51 -23.91
C GLU A 139 -1.84 -7.36 -24.02
N ASP A 140 -1.05 -8.18 -23.28
CA ASP A 140 0.41 -8.13 -23.21
C ASP A 140 1.00 -6.81 -22.68
N VAL A 141 0.20 -6.03 -21.97
CA VAL A 141 0.65 -4.81 -21.28
C VAL A 141 0.91 -5.12 -19.81
N TYR A 142 2.17 -5.00 -19.40
CA TYR A 142 2.60 -5.33 -18.05
C TYR A 142 3.01 -4.06 -17.30
N PRO A 143 2.78 -3.99 -15.96
CA PRO A 143 3.23 -2.86 -15.16
C PRO A 143 4.73 -2.62 -15.27
N ALA A 144 5.14 -1.35 -15.20
CA ALA A 144 6.53 -0.97 -15.00
C ALA A 144 6.91 -1.05 -13.52
N ALA A 145 8.21 -0.96 -13.22
CA ALA A 145 8.70 -0.86 -11.85
C ALA A 145 8.05 0.33 -11.15
N PRO A 146 7.48 0.16 -9.94
CA PRO A 146 6.98 1.28 -9.18
C PRO A 146 8.14 2.19 -8.76
N SER A 147 7.89 3.50 -8.69
CA SER A 147 8.90 4.54 -8.45
C SER A 147 9.64 4.45 -7.09
N HIS A 148 9.14 3.61 -6.19
CA HIS A 148 9.69 3.38 -4.84
C HIS A 148 10.45 2.06 -4.70
N VAL A 149 10.69 1.36 -5.80
CA VAL A 149 11.55 0.16 -5.83
C VAL A 149 12.87 0.57 -6.46
N ASP A 150 13.89 0.72 -5.63
CA ASP A 150 15.26 0.83 -6.12
C ASP A 150 15.59 -0.44 -6.89
N ASN A 151 16.13 -0.27 -8.10
CA ASN A 151 16.62 -1.39 -8.89
C ASN A 151 17.81 -2.02 -8.16
N GLU A 152 17.59 -3.08 -7.39
CA GLU A 152 18.64 -4.02 -7.02
C GLU A 152 18.91 -5.01 -8.14
#